data_606464e656927347b71b6e3fb8dc6bd1
#
_entry.id   606464e656927347b71b6e3fb8dc6bd1
#
_cell.length_a   1.000
_cell.length_b   1.000
_cell.length_c   1.000
_cell.angle_alpha   90.00
_cell.angle_beta   90.00
_cell.angle_gamma   90.00
#
_symmetry.space_group_name_H-M   'P 1'
#
loop_
_entity.id
_entity.type
_entity.pdbx_description
1 polymer ?
#
loop_
_entity_poly.entity_id
_entity_poly.type
_entity_poly.pdbx_seq_one_letter_code
_entity_poly.pdbx_strand_id
1 'polypeptide(L)' 'GWQKINHSVKRTISLSNMTMPHELAAVILAEQVYRATEIIKGTKYHRG' A
#
# COMPACT_ATOMS: atom_id res chain seq x y z
N GLY A 1 -7.63 5.09 -5.11
CA GLY A 1 -6.25 5.22 -5.49
C GLY A 1 -5.29 5.11 -4.33
N TRP A 2 -4.04 5.37 -4.60
CA TRP A 2 -2.97 5.24 -3.61
C TRP A 2 -3.20 6.14 -2.40
N GLN A 3 -3.72 7.32 -2.60
CA GLN A 3 -3.93 8.27 -1.51
C GLN A 3 -4.86 7.70 -0.43
N LYS A 4 -5.88 7.01 -0.87
CA LYS A 4 -6.84 6.41 0.05
C LYS A 4 -6.21 5.27 0.84
N ILE A 5 -5.45 4.43 0.15
CA ILE A 5 -4.75 3.30 0.76
C ILE A 5 -3.69 3.81 1.73
N ASN A 6 -2.94 4.81 1.32
CA ASN A 6 -1.90 5.39 2.15
C ASN A 6 -2.49 5.96 3.44
N HIS A 7 -3.62 6.64 3.33
CA HIS A 7 -4.30 7.19 4.50
C HIS A 7 -4.72 6.08 5.46
N SER A 8 -5.28 5.00 4.93
CA SER A 8 -5.71 3.86 5.73
C SER A 8 -4.53 3.19 6.42
N VAL A 9 -3.43 3.01 5.71
CA VAL A 9 -2.23 2.41 6.27
C VAL A 9 -1.68 3.27 7.40
N LYS A 10 -1.59 4.57 7.19
CA LYS A 10 -1.08 5.49 8.20
C LYS A 10 -1.97 5.50 9.43
N ARG A 11 -3.26 5.44 9.24
CA ARG A 11 -4.20 5.40 10.36
C ARG A 11 -4.03 4.11 11.15
N THR A 12 -3.88 2.98 10.46
CA THR A 12 -3.68 1.70 11.12
C THR A 12 -2.39 1.69 11.91
N ILE A 13 -1.32 2.23 11.34
CA ILE A 13 -0.03 2.34 12.01
C ILE A 13 -0.16 3.20 13.25
N SER A 14 -0.88 4.31 13.14
CA SER A 14 -1.10 5.24 14.24
C SER A 14 -1.79 4.56 15.42
N LEU A 15 -2.67 3.62 15.14
CA LEU A 15 -3.39 2.89 16.17
C LEU A 15 -2.60 1.70 16.73
N SER A 16 -1.59 1.25 16.01
CA SER A 16 -0.72 0.18 16.49
C SER A 16 0.48 0.79 17.19
N ASN A 17 1.02 0.09 18.13
CA ASN A 17 2.17 0.57 18.89
C ASN A 17 3.46 0.13 18.22
N MET A 18 3.62 0.53 16.96
CA MET A 18 4.77 0.11 16.16
C MET A 18 5.93 1.09 16.27
N THR A 19 7.13 0.56 16.13
CA THR A 19 8.31 1.39 16.09
C THR A 19 8.42 2.09 14.73
N MET A 20 9.16 3.19 14.70
CA MET A 20 9.33 3.97 13.49
C MET A 20 9.89 3.15 12.30
N PRO A 21 10.93 2.34 12.48
CA PRO A 21 11.42 1.51 11.38
C PRO A 21 10.36 0.54 10.85
N HIS A 22 9.54 0.00 11.73
CA HIS A 22 8.48 -0.91 11.31
C HIS A 22 7.39 -0.16 10.56
N GLU A 23 7.08 1.04 10.98
CA GLU A 23 6.11 1.88 10.29
C GLU A 23 6.56 2.17 8.86
N LEU A 24 7.82 2.52 8.71
CA LEU A 24 8.38 2.81 7.41
C LEU A 24 8.34 1.58 6.51
N ALA A 25 8.72 0.44 7.06
CA ALA A 25 8.69 -0.81 6.32
C ALA A 25 7.26 -1.15 5.88
N ALA A 26 6.28 -0.91 6.74
CA ALA A 26 4.88 -1.18 6.43
C ALA A 26 4.40 -0.31 5.27
N VAL A 27 4.78 0.97 5.28
CA VAL A 27 4.39 1.87 4.19
C VAL A 27 5.03 1.46 2.87
N ILE A 28 6.31 1.12 2.91
CA ILE A 28 7.02 0.69 1.71
C ILE A 28 6.39 -0.57 1.14
N LEU A 29 6.08 -1.52 2.02
CA LEU A 29 5.44 -2.76 1.60
C LEU A 29 4.07 -2.49 0.97
N ALA A 30 3.30 -1.61 1.57
CA ALA A 30 1.98 -1.24 1.05
C ALA A 30 2.11 -0.63 -0.34
N GLU A 31 3.10 0.21 -0.55
CA GLU A 31 3.36 0.79 -1.86
C GLU A 31 3.65 -0.28 -2.91
N GLN A 32 4.48 -1.25 -2.56
CA GLN A 32 4.83 -2.31 -3.48
C GLN A 32 3.64 -3.19 -3.82
N VAL A 33 2.84 -3.52 -2.83
CA VAL A 33 1.63 -4.31 -3.04
C VAL A 33 0.66 -3.56 -3.94
N TYR A 34 0.48 -2.29 -3.70
CA TYR A 34 -0.40 -1.46 -4.51
C TYR A 34 0.07 -1.41 -5.95
N ARG A 35 1.37 -1.20 -6.14
CA ARG A 35 1.96 -1.15 -7.49
C ARG A 35 1.76 -2.46 -8.23
N ALA A 36 1.99 -3.58 -7.55
CA ALA A 36 1.80 -4.90 -8.14
C ALA A 36 0.35 -5.10 -8.55
N THR A 37 -0.58 -4.66 -7.72
CA THR A 37 -2.00 -4.76 -8.01
C THR A 37 -2.36 -3.96 -9.25
N GLU A 38 -1.82 -2.75 -9.39
CA GLU A 38 -2.09 -1.91 -10.55
C GLU A 38 -1.52 -2.51 -11.83
N ILE A 39 -0.36 -3.13 -11.76
CA ILE A 39 0.24 -3.79 -12.90
C ILE A 39 -0.64 -4.96 -13.34
N ILE A 40 -1.10 -5.76 -12.41
CA ILE A 40 -1.96 -6.90 -12.70
C ILE A 40 -3.27 -6.44 -13.33
N LYS A 41 -3.87 -5.41 -12.79
CA LYS A 41 -5.10 -4.85 -13.34
C LYS A 41 -4.91 -4.36 -14.76
N GLY A 42 -3.82 -3.63 -14.99
CA GLY A 42 -3.50 -3.11 -16.30
C GLY A 42 -3.34 -4.22 -17.33
N THR A 43 -2.64 -5.27 -16.96
CA THR A 43 -2.43 -6.42 -17.82
C THR A 43 -3.76 -7.11 -18.15
N LYS A 44 -4.59 -7.26 -17.13
CA LYS A 44 -5.87 -7.92 -17.27
C LYS A 44 -6.81 -7.16 -18.20
N TYR A 45 -6.90 -5.86 -18.01
CA TYR A 45 -7.78 -5.04 -18.85
C TYR A 45 -7.24 -4.86 -20.23
N HIS A 46 -5.93 -4.83 -20.35
CA HIS A 46 -5.30 -4.64 -21.64
C HIS A 46 -5.55 -5.83 -22.58
N ARG A 47 -5.73 -7.00 -22.03
CA ARG A 47 -6.00 -8.20 -22.80
C ARG A 47 -7.40 -8.18 -23.40
N GLY A 48 -8.31 -7.59 -22.69
CA GLY A 48 -9.70 -7.55 -23.07
C GLY A 48 -9.89 -6.82 -24.34
#